data_54cade606aed3b27543e052b509f8032
#
_entry.id   54cade606aed3b27543e052b509f8032
#
_cell.length_a   1.000
_cell.length_b   1.000
_cell.length_c   1.000
_cell.angle_alpha   90.00
_cell.angle_beta   90.00
_cell.angle_gamma   90.00
#
_symmetry.space_group_name_H-M   'P 1'
#
loop_
_entity.id
_entity.type
_entity.pdbx_description
1 polymer ?
#
loop_
_entity_poly.entity_id
_entity_poly.type
_entity_poly.pdbx_seq_one_letter_code
_entity_poly.pdbx_strand_id
1 'polypeptide(L)'
;MNLKKLLFILSLLVATAAYSSIPVYRNPVSPEFPILAWYSILPDSAQTRERYDELREAGFNISYSTFTGNKQIERALAAAEGSGVKLIVGSAPLYSDTKATVDLFRDNEVVAGWFLRDEPVAAGFDDLGKFRDRIYDADSSRLMYLNLLPVMVPAEELGTVDYEDYVERFVERVRLPLISYDFYPIVRDDSTGHVYWREPHFENLEIVSRVARRHNMPFWAFCLSTAHHPYPVPGDSHMRFEAFTALAYGAQGIQYFTYWQP
;
A
#
# COMPACT_ATOMS: atom_id res chain seq x y z
N MET A 1 -26.53 40.52 14.18
CA MET A 1 -25.37 39.99 13.43
C MET A 1 -25.58 40.31 11.96
N ASN A 2 -24.62 40.96 11.28
CA ASN A 2 -24.79 41.44 9.90
C ASN A 2 -24.80 40.23 8.94
N LEU A 3 -25.71 40.21 7.97
CA LEU A 3 -25.88 39.12 6.97
C LEU A 3 -24.54 38.74 6.30
N LYS A 4 -23.65 39.69 6.03
CA LYS A 4 -22.32 39.44 5.48
C LYS A 4 -21.42 38.64 6.44
N LYS A 5 -21.54 38.86 7.78
CA LYS A 5 -20.81 38.06 8.78
C LYS A 5 -21.39 36.65 8.91
N LEU A 6 -22.69 36.50 8.76
CA LEU A 6 -23.38 35.22 8.78
C LEU A 6 -23.01 34.39 7.53
N LEU A 7 -22.98 35.01 6.36
CA LEU A 7 -22.53 34.36 5.10
C LEU A 7 -21.07 33.98 5.13
N PHE A 8 -20.18 34.80 5.73
CA PHE A 8 -18.76 34.48 5.89
C PHE A 8 -18.53 33.32 6.87
N ILE A 9 -19.27 33.30 7.98
CA ILE A 9 -19.23 32.15 8.94
C ILE A 9 -19.78 30.89 8.30
N LEU A 10 -20.88 30.99 7.53
CA LEU A 10 -21.44 29.86 6.80
C LEU A 10 -20.47 29.34 5.72
N SER A 11 -19.77 30.23 5.00
CA SER A 11 -18.76 29.84 4.01
C SER A 11 -17.53 29.20 4.64
N LEU A 12 -17.11 29.65 5.84
CA LEU A 12 -16.04 29.01 6.61
C LEU A 12 -16.47 27.63 7.13
N LEU A 13 -17.70 27.47 7.60
CA LEU A 13 -18.26 26.19 8.04
C LEU A 13 -18.46 25.21 6.88
N VAL A 14 -18.84 25.68 5.70
CA VAL A 14 -18.95 24.86 4.49
C VAL A 14 -17.55 24.49 3.96
N ALA A 15 -16.57 25.40 4.05
CA ALA A 15 -15.17 25.09 3.68
C ALA A 15 -14.53 24.06 4.63
N THR A 16 -14.87 24.07 5.92
CA THR A 16 -14.38 23.05 6.85
C THR A 16 -15.11 21.71 6.71
N ALA A 17 -16.35 21.68 6.22
CA ALA A 17 -17.08 20.45 5.92
C ALA A 17 -16.64 19.77 4.61
N ALA A 18 -15.94 20.48 3.72
CA ALA A 18 -15.40 19.96 2.48
C ALA A 18 -14.02 19.30 2.62
N TYR A 19 -13.35 19.42 3.78
CA TYR A 19 -12.18 18.61 4.10
C TYR A 19 -12.66 17.22 4.52
N SER A 20 -12.84 16.35 3.53
CA SER A 20 -13.03 14.92 3.80
C SER A 20 -11.81 14.45 4.59
N SER A 21 -12.02 14.11 5.85
CA SER A 21 -10.98 13.61 6.74
C SER A 21 -10.32 12.37 6.13
N ILE A 22 -9.01 12.24 6.34
CA ILE A 22 -8.30 10.99 6.03
C ILE A 22 -9.02 9.87 6.79
N PRO A 23 -9.38 8.75 6.12
CA PRO A 23 -10.03 7.64 6.79
C PRO A 23 -9.20 7.13 7.97
N VAL A 24 -9.86 6.73 9.05
CA VAL A 24 -9.16 6.16 10.19
C VAL A 24 -8.53 4.82 9.78
N TYR A 25 -7.23 4.69 10.00
CA TYR A 25 -6.53 3.42 9.78
C TYR A 25 -7.14 2.31 10.64
N ARG A 26 -7.44 1.20 10.00
CA ARG A 26 -7.84 -0.04 10.66
C ARG A 26 -6.87 -1.13 10.24
N ASN A 27 -6.14 -1.68 11.21
CA ASN A 27 -5.27 -2.82 10.93
C ASN A 27 -6.11 -3.98 10.39
N PRO A 28 -5.86 -4.45 9.14
CA PRO A 28 -6.71 -5.47 8.50
C PRO A 28 -6.60 -6.86 9.13
N VAL A 29 -5.56 -7.09 9.95
CA VAL A 29 -5.27 -8.38 10.61
C VAL A 29 -5.11 -8.25 12.12
N SER A 30 -5.67 -7.18 12.72
CA SER A 30 -5.61 -6.98 14.19
C SER A 30 -6.07 -8.23 14.95
N PRO A 31 -5.35 -8.62 16.05
CA PRO A 31 -4.29 -7.87 16.72
C PRO A 31 -2.87 -8.10 16.20
N GLU A 32 -2.69 -8.85 15.12
CA GLU A 32 -1.37 -9.18 14.58
C GLU A 32 -0.70 -8.00 13.89
N PHE A 33 0.64 -8.03 13.81
CA PHE A 33 1.41 -7.09 13.01
C PHE A 33 1.26 -7.41 11.52
N PRO A 34 0.95 -6.44 10.65
CA PRO A 34 0.77 -6.69 9.22
C PRO A 34 2.07 -7.12 8.54
N ILE A 35 2.05 -8.30 7.92
CA ILE A 35 3.12 -8.82 7.08
C ILE A 35 2.51 -9.22 5.73
N LEU A 36 2.82 -8.43 4.70
CA LEU A 36 2.23 -8.56 3.38
C LEU A 36 3.17 -9.27 2.41
N ALA A 37 2.66 -10.28 1.71
CA ALA A 37 3.28 -10.91 0.56
C ALA A 37 2.78 -10.24 -0.72
N TRP A 38 3.69 -9.56 -1.44
CA TRP A 38 3.41 -8.98 -2.74
C TRP A 38 3.66 -9.99 -3.85
N TYR A 39 2.84 -9.99 -4.89
CA TYR A 39 2.79 -11.08 -5.89
C TYR A 39 2.85 -12.44 -5.22
N SER A 40 1.87 -12.67 -4.36
CA SER A 40 1.86 -13.78 -3.42
C SER A 40 1.57 -15.11 -4.13
N ILE A 41 0.31 -15.41 -4.42
CA ILE A 41 -0.09 -16.64 -5.08
C ILE A 41 -0.67 -16.28 -6.44
N LEU A 42 -0.20 -16.91 -7.51
CA LEU A 42 -0.68 -16.64 -8.87
C LEU A 42 -2.19 -16.86 -8.97
N PRO A 43 -2.92 -15.98 -9.72
CA PRO A 43 -4.39 -15.94 -9.70
C PRO A 43 -5.09 -17.10 -10.44
N ASP A 44 -4.39 -18.16 -10.77
CA ASP A 44 -4.89 -19.29 -11.55
C ASP A 44 -5.00 -20.60 -10.74
N SER A 45 -4.42 -21.70 -11.25
CA SER A 45 -4.46 -23.02 -10.60
C SER A 45 -3.68 -23.08 -9.27
N ALA A 46 -2.82 -22.09 -8.99
CA ALA A 46 -2.09 -22.00 -7.73
C ALA A 46 -2.96 -21.53 -6.56
N GLN A 47 -4.15 -21.01 -6.79
CA GLN A 47 -5.08 -20.58 -5.75
C GLN A 47 -5.69 -21.80 -5.04
N THR A 48 -4.93 -22.38 -4.09
CA THR A 48 -5.37 -23.52 -3.28
C THR A 48 -5.20 -23.23 -1.79
N ARG A 49 -5.94 -23.93 -0.95
CA ARG A 49 -5.86 -23.81 0.50
C ARG A 49 -4.46 -24.09 1.02
N GLU A 50 -3.81 -25.12 0.50
CA GLU A 50 -2.47 -25.53 0.90
C GLU A 50 -1.46 -24.39 0.69
N ARG A 51 -1.59 -23.63 -0.39
CA ARG A 51 -0.71 -22.47 -0.64
C ARG A 51 -0.93 -21.34 0.33
N TYR A 52 -2.14 -21.10 0.77
CA TYR A 52 -2.41 -20.11 1.81
C TYR A 52 -1.95 -20.58 3.20
N ASP A 53 -2.05 -21.86 3.49
CA ASP A 53 -1.49 -22.43 4.73
C ASP A 53 0.04 -22.33 4.73
N GLU A 54 0.74 -22.66 3.63
CA GLU A 54 2.19 -22.43 3.47
C GLU A 54 2.57 -20.93 3.66
N LEU A 55 1.80 -20.03 3.06
CA LEU A 55 2.01 -18.60 3.20
C LEU A 55 1.88 -18.16 4.67
N ARG A 56 0.87 -18.68 5.37
CA ARG A 56 0.66 -18.43 6.78
C ARG A 56 1.78 -18.99 7.64
N GLU A 57 2.23 -20.21 7.40
CA GLU A 57 3.37 -20.85 8.08
C GLU A 57 4.67 -20.06 7.88
N ALA A 58 4.85 -19.43 6.72
CA ALA A 58 5.97 -18.52 6.46
C ALA A 58 5.87 -17.17 7.22
N GLY A 59 4.77 -16.94 7.95
CA GLY A 59 4.57 -15.75 8.79
C GLY A 59 3.75 -14.64 8.15
N PHE A 60 3.29 -14.80 6.92
CA PHE A 60 2.46 -13.80 6.25
C PHE A 60 1.00 -13.88 6.72
N ASN A 61 0.36 -12.72 6.83
CA ASN A 61 -1.06 -12.62 7.19
C ASN A 61 -1.85 -11.77 6.20
N ILE A 62 -1.18 -11.14 5.23
CA ILE A 62 -1.79 -10.42 4.11
C ILE A 62 -1.17 -10.90 2.81
N SER A 63 -2.01 -11.16 1.81
CA SER A 63 -1.66 -11.55 0.45
C SER A 63 -2.13 -10.50 -0.54
N TYR A 64 -1.29 -10.15 -1.51
CA TYR A 64 -1.66 -9.33 -2.65
C TYR A 64 -1.27 -10.02 -3.95
N SER A 65 -2.23 -10.09 -4.86
CA SER A 65 -2.04 -10.46 -6.26
C SER A 65 -3.06 -9.74 -7.13
N THR A 66 -2.74 -9.48 -8.38
CA THR A 66 -3.66 -8.87 -9.33
C THR A 66 -4.61 -9.91 -9.94
N PHE A 67 -5.88 -9.56 -10.02
CA PHE A 67 -6.92 -10.40 -10.63
C PHE A 67 -7.48 -9.75 -11.89
N THR A 68 -7.77 -10.54 -12.92
CA THR A 68 -8.36 -10.05 -14.16
C THR A 68 -9.89 -9.99 -14.12
N GLY A 69 -10.52 -10.72 -13.18
CA GLY A 69 -11.97 -10.78 -13.07
C GLY A 69 -12.47 -11.36 -11.75
N ASN A 70 -13.76 -11.17 -11.48
CA ASN A 70 -14.41 -11.55 -10.22
C ASN A 70 -14.29 -13.05 -9.90
N LYS A 71 -14.33 -13.94 -10.92
CA LYS A 71 -14.18 -15.38 -10.71
C LYS A 71 -12.81 -15.78 -10.14
N GLN A 72 -11.76 -15.02 -10.45
CA GLN A 72 -10.44 -15.26 -9.86
C GLN A 72 -10.41 -14.81 -8.40
N ILE A 73 -11.06 -13.67 -8.10
CA ILE A 73 -11.21 -13.18 -6.72
C ILE A 73 -11.99 -14.19 -5.89
N GLU A 74 -13.14 -14.68 -6.36
CA GLU A 74 -13.95 -15.70 -5.68
C GLU A 74 -13.13 -16.95 -5.33
N ARG A 75 -12.34 -17.46 -6.27
CA ARG A 75 -11.47 -18.61 -6.02
C ARG A 75 -10.40 -18.34 -4.98
N ALA A 76 -9.76 -17.17 -5.06
CA ALA A 76 -8.73 -16.78 -4.10
C ALA A 76 -9.31 -16.64 -2.69
N LEU A 77 -10.45 -15.98 -2.55
CA LEU A 77 -11.14 -15.82 -1.28
C LEU A 77 -11.55 -17.17 -0.68
N ALA A 78 -12.13 -18.07 -1.49
CA ALA A 78 -12.50 -19.41 -1.06
C ALA A 78 -11.28 -20.27 -0.65
N ALA A 79 -10.16 -20.16 -1.37
CA ALA A 79 -8.93 -20.87 -1.05
C ALA A 79 -8.28 -20.34 0.25
N ALA A 80 -8.36 -19.04 0.52
CA ALA A 80 -7.79 -18.42 1.70
C ALA A 80 -8.67 -18.54 2.96
N GLU A 81 -9.95 -18.91 2.82
CA GLU A 81 -10.90 -19.00 3.93
C GLU A 81 -10.37 -19.93 5.03
N GLY A 82 -10.28 -19.41 6.27
CA GLY A 82 -9.80 -20.17 7.43
C GLY A 82 -8.29 -20.42 7.49
N SER A 83 -7.48 -19.95 6.51
CA SER A 83 -6.00 -20.03 6.56
C SER A 83 -5.38 -19.04 7.57
N GLY A 84 -6.10 -17.97 7.91
CA GLY A 84 -5.56 -16.85 8.69
C GLY A 84 -4.85 -15.80 7.82
N VAL A 85 -4.85 -15.96 6.49
CA VAL A 85 -4.36 -14.96 5.54
C VAL A 85 -5.52 -14.18 4.96
N LYS A 86 -5.41 -12.87 4.88
CA LYS A 86 -6.39 -11.99 4.24
C LYS A 86 -5.85 -11.40 2.94
N LEU A 87 -6.73 -10.99 2.04
CA LEU A 87 -6.39 -10.51 0.71
C LEU A 87 -6.63 -9.02 0.54
N ILE A 88 -5.64 -8.30 0.01
CA ILE A 88 -5.87 -7.01 -0.63
C ILE A 88 -6.29 -7.28 -2.07
N VAL A 89 -7.49 -6.85 -2.43
CA VAL A 89 -8.10 -7.14 -3.73
C VAL A 89 -7.80 -6.01 -4.72
N GLY A 90 -7.08 -6.34 -5.78
CA GLY A 90 -6.86 -5.47 -6.95
C GLY A 90 -7.33 -6.18 -8.22
N SER A 91 -8.17 -5.54 -9.02
CA SER A 91 -8.70 -6.18 -10.23
C SER A 91 -9.19 -5.16 -11.26
N ALA A 92 -9.23 -5.57 -12.54
CA ALA A 92 -9.81 -4.74 -13.59
C ALA A 92 -11.29 -4.36 -13.32
N PRO A 93 -12.18 -5.28 -12.87
CA PRO A 93 -13.54 -4.92 -12.47
C PRO A 93 -13.61 -3.87 -11.34
N LEU A 94 -12.69 -3.86 -10.39
CA LEU A 94 -12.67 -2.86 -9.31
C LEU A 94 -12.55 -1.44 -9.87
N TYR A 95 -11.83 -1.25 -10.99
CA TYR A 95 -11.70 0.05 -11.65
C TYR A 95 -12.90 0.38 -12.54
N SER A 96 -13.40 -0.58 -13.32
CA SER A 96 -14.44 -0.35 -14.33
C SER A 96 -15.84 -0.30 -13.74
N ASP A 97 -16.12 -1.09 -12.69
CA ASP A 97 -17.40 -1.13 -11.98
C ASP A 97 -17.16 -1.29 -10.47
N THR A 98 -16.64 -0.21 -9.87
CA THR A 98 -16.22 -0.16 -8.47
C THR A 98 -17.32 -0.65 -7.53
N LYS A 99 -18.53 -0.06 -7.67
CA LYS A 99 -19.61 -0.35 -6.73
C LYS A 99 -20.06 -1.82 -6.78
N ALA A 100 -20.27 -2.36 -7.97
CA ALA A 100 -20.69 -3.76 -8.10
C ALA A 100 -19.62 -4.72 -7.60
N THR A 101 -18.35 -4.45 -7.87
CA THR A 101 -17.24 -5.29 -7.39
C THR A 101 -17.07 -5.24 -5.88
N VAL A 102 -17.15 -4.05 -5.28
CA VAL A 102 -17.06 -3.89 -3.83
C VAL A 102 -18.27 -4.54 -3.15
N ASP A 103 -19.51 -4.30 -3.62
CA ASP A 103 -20.71 -4.90 -3.08
C ASP A 103 -20.69 -6.44 -3.10
N LEU A 104 -20.03 -7.03 -4.10
CA LEU A 104 -19.92 -8.49 -4.23
C LEU A 104 -19.01 -9.11 -3.14
N PHE A 105 -17.97 -8.40 -2.69
CA PHE A 105 -16.94 -8.99 -1.84
C PHE A 105 -16.78 -8.35 -0.47
N ARG A 106 -17.35 -7.16 -0.21
CA ARG A 106 -17.11 -6.40 1.04
C ARG A 106 -17.51 -7.15 2.31
N ASP A 107 -18.49 -8.05 2.24
CA ASP A 107 -18.95 -8.82 3.40
C ASP A 107 -18.11 -10.08 3.65
N ASN A 108 -17.16 -10.41 2.77
CA ASN A 108 -16.26 -11.55 2.95
C ASN A 108 -15.14 -11.19 3.93
N GLU A 109 -15.02 -11.96 5.00
CA GLU A 109 -14.04 -11.72 6.09
C GLU A 109 -12.57 -11.86 5.65
N VAL A 110 -12.32 -12.57 4.54
CA VAL A 110 -10.97 -12.73 3.97
C VAL A 110 -10.48 -11.45 3.27
N VAL A 111 -11.38 -10.56 2.87
CA VAL A 111 -10.99 -9.28 2.26
C VAL A 111 -10.35 -8.38 3.31
N ALA A 112 -9.05 -8.12 3.17
CA ALA A 112 -8.30 -7.16 3.98
C ALA A 112 -8.55 -5.71 3.53
N GLY A 113 -8.65 -5.52 2.22
CA GLY A 113 -8.79 -4.19 1.64
C GLY A 113 -8.81 -4.18 0.12
N TRP A 114 -8.78 -2.98 -0.43
CA TRP A 114 -8.90 -2.67 -1.85
C TRP A 114 -7.63 -2.00 -2.36
N PHE A 115 -7.05 -2.52 -3.44
CA PHE A 115 -5.86 -1.98 -4.06
C PHE A 115 -6.20 -0.92 -5.11
N LEU A 116 -5.60 0.26 -4.99
CA LEU A 116 -5.87 1.35 -5.92
C LEU A 116 -4.86 1.39 -7.08
N ARG A 117 -3.58 1.42 -6.76
CA ARG A 117 -2.53 1.62 -7.78
C ARG A 117 -1.17 1.26 -7.21
N ASP A 118 -0.27 0.86 -8.10
CA ASP A 118 1.16 0.76 -7.84
C ASP A 118 1.88 1.97 -8.43
N GLU A 119 2.77 2.57 -7.66
CA GLU A 119 3.72 3.60 -8.04
C GLU A 119 3.16 4.76 -8.91
N PRO A 120 2.07 5.43 -8.51
CA PRO A 120 1.55 6.55 -9.29
C PRO A 120 2.42 7.78 -9.16
N VAL A 121 2.55 8.57 -10.23
CA VAL A 121 3.08 9.93 -10.17
C VAL A 121 2.02 10.92 -9.67
N ALA A 122 2.44 12.09 -9.16
CA ALA A 122 1.54 13.07 -8.53
C ALA A 122 0.42 13.56 -9.44
N ALA A 123 0.62 13.59 -10.76
CA ALA A 123 -0.41 13.96 -11.73
C ALA A 123 -1.67 13.06 -11.66
N GLY A 124 -1.55 11.82 -11.17
CA GLY A 124 -2.65 10.88 -11.02
C GLY A 124 -3.39 10.97 -9.67
N PHE A 125 -2.92 11.76 -8.70
CA PHE A 125 -3.45 11.73 -7.33
C PHE A 125 -4.90 12.19 -7.21
N ASP A 126 -5.31 13.21 -7.95
CA ASP A 126 -6.71 13.67 -7.90
C ASP A 126 -7.69 12.61 -8.42
N ASP A 127 -7.33 11.87 -9.47
CA ASP A 127 -8.17 10.79 -9.99
C ASP A 127 -8.16 9.55 -9.07
N LEU A 128 -7.04 9.27 -8.43
CA LEU A 128 -6.96 8.24 -7.37
C LEU A 128 -7.78 8.62 -6.14
N GLY A 129 -7.82 9.91 -5.77
CA GLY A 129 -8.70 10.41 -4.72
C GLY A 129 -10.19 10.18 -5.05
N LYS A 130 -10.60 10.45 -6.29
CA LYS A 130 -11.98 10.16 -6.77
C LYS A 130 -12.25 8.64 -6.79
N PHE A 131 -11.26 7.83 -7.17
CA PHE A 131 -11.39 6.37 -7.14
C PHE A 131 -11.53 5.85 -5.71
N ARG A 132 -10.70 6.36 -4.78
CA ARG A 132 -10.84 6.09 -3.36
C ARG A 132 -12.24 6.46 -2.83
N ASP A 133 -12.78 7.63 -3.22
CA ASP A 133 -14.12 8.05 -2.79
C ASP A 133 -15.19 7.06 -3.26
N ARG A 134 -15.13 6.56 -4.50
CA ARG A 134 -16.07 5.53 -4.98
C ARG A 134 -15.99 4.22 -4.19
N ILE A 135 -14.78 3.80 -3.79
CA ILE A 135 -14.62 2.62 -2.93
C ILE A 135 -15.19 2.91 -1.55
N TYR A 136 -14.86 4.06 -0.96
CA TYR A 136 -15.29 4.47 0.37
C TYR A 136 -16.82 4.56 0.49
N ASP A 137 -17.50 5.06 -0.53
CA ASP A 137 -18.97 5.13 -0.59
C ASP A 137 -19.62 3.74 -0.58
N ALA A 138 -18.93 2.74 -1.15
CA ALA A 138 -19.41 1.35 -1.17
C ALA A 138 -18.96 0.56 0.07
N ASP A 139 -17.74 0.81 0.57
CA ASP A 139 -17.15 0.15 1.74
C ASP A 139 -16.17 1.08 2.47
N SER A 140 -16.60 1.66 3.58
CA SER A 140 -15.77 2.50 4.45
C SER A 140 -15.02 1.72 5.54
N SER A 141 -15.19 0.39 5.61
CA SER A 141 -14.71 -0.45 6.69
C SER A 141 -13.38 -1.14 6.41
N ARG A 142 -13.06 -1.35 5.13
CA ARG A 142 -11.84 -2.06 4.71
C ARG A 142 -10.71 -1.10 4.40
N LEU A 143 -9.48 -1.62 4.47
CA LEU A 143 -8.29 -0.88 4.10
C LEU A 143 -8.34 -0.50 2.61
N MET A 144 -8.02 0.74 2.28
CA MET A 144 -7.70 1.17 0.93
C MET A 144 -6.20 1.37 0.83
N TYR A 145 -5.59 0.72 -0.15
CA TYR A 145 -4.14 0.55 -0.23
C TYR A 145 -3.58 0.96 -1.58
N LEU A 146 -2.41 1.58 -1.55
CA LEU A 146 -1.62 2.02 -2.69
C LEU A 146 -0.15 2.00 -2.29
N ASN A 147 0.76 1.71 -3.21
CA ASN A 147 2.19 1.79 -3.01
C ASN A 147 2.79 3.01 -3.73
N LEU A 148 3.66 3.76 -3.06
CA LEU A 148 4.31 4.96 -3.58
C LEU A 148 5.69 4.65 -4.16
N LEU A 149 6.11 5.45 -5.13
CA LEU A 149 7.48 5.49 -5.65
C LEU A 149 8.48 5.88 -4.55
N PRO A 150 9.74 5.41 -4.63
CA PRO A 150 10.78 5.75 -3.67
C PRO A 150 11.44 7.11 -3.95
N VAL A 151 12.21 7.60 -2.97
CA VAL A 151 12.96 8.88 -3.05
C VAL A 151 13.96 8.97 -4.20
N MET A 152 14.35 7.83 -4.78
CA MET A 152 15.30 7.78 -5.91
C MET A 152 14.72 8.26 -7.24
N VAL A 153 13.40 8.34 -7.36
CA VAL A 153 12.75 8.85 -8.56
C VAL A 153 12.93 10.38 -8.59
N PRO A 154 13.46 10.94 -9.68
CA PRO A 154 13.65 12.38 -9.80
C PRO A 154 12.34 13.15 -9.55
N ALA A 155 12.41 14.27 -8.84
CA ALA A 155 11.24 15.10 -8.51
C ALA A 155 10.45 15.54 -9.75
N GLU A 156 11.14 15.78 -10.87
CA GLU A 156 10.52 16.10 -12.15
C GLU A 156 9.63 14.96 -12.66
N GLU A 157 10.08 13.71 -12.54
CA GLU A 157 9.29 12.53 -12.94
C GLU A 157 8.13 12.28 -11.98
N LEU A 158 8.32 12.54 -10.68
CA LEU A 158 7.25 12.53 -9.68
C LEU A 158 6.20 13.62 -9.93
N GLY A 159 6.58 14.71 -10.62
CA GLY A 159 5.75 15.88 -10.86
C GLY A 159 5.62 16.78 -9.63
N THR A 160 6.66 16.86 -8.80
CA THR A 160 6.70 17.58 -7.52
C THR A 160 8.00 18.37 -7.37
N VAL A 161 8.10 19.18 -6.31
CA VAL A 161 9.32 19.97 -6.03
C VAL A 161 10.44 19.08 -5.48
N ASP A 162 10.07 18.13 -4.62
CA ASP A 162 10.94 17.13 -4.01
C ASP A 162 10.12 15.90 -3.58
N TYR A 163 10.75 14.92 -2.94
CA TYR A 163 10.09 13.71 -2.49
C TYR A 163 9.15 13.94 -1.30
N GLU A 164 9.46 14.90 -0.41
CA GLU A 164 8.56 15.23 0.70
C GLU A 164 7.26 15.84 0.18
N ASP A 165 7.32 16.74 -0.81
CA ASP A 165 6.16 17.31 -1.51
C ASP A 165 5.33 16.20 -2.19
N TYR A 166 5.97 15.17 -2.76
CA TYR A 166 5.28 14.02 -3.34
C TYR A 166 4.47 13.26 -2.29
N VAL A 167 5.07 12.92 -1.16
CA VAL A 167 4.38 12.19 -0.07
C VAL A 167 3.28 13.07 0.57
N GLU A 168 3.53 14.36 0.77
CA GLU A 168 2.51 15.30 1.29
C GLU A 168 1.31 15.41 0.34
N ARG A 169 1.55 15.59 -0.97
CA ARG A 169 0.45 15.63 -1.96
C ARG A 169 -0.33 14.34 -2.01
N PHE A 170 0.33 13.20 -1.86
CA PHE A 170 -0.38 11.92 -1.73
C PHE A 170 -1.34 11.94 -0.54
N VAL A 171 -0.87 12.32 0.64
CA VAL A 171 -1.70 12.39 1.85
C VAL A 171 -2.88 13.34 1.65
N GLU A 172 -2.65 14.51 1.07
CA GLU A 172 -3.67 15.54 0.86
C GLU A 172 -4.69 15.21 -0.22
N ARG A 173 -4.27 14.57 -1.32
CA ARG A 173 -5.10 14.38 -2.52
C ARG A 173 -5.74 13.00 -2.58
N VAL A 174 -4.97 11.95 -2.30
CA VAL A 174 -5.50 10.58 -2.32
C VAL A 174 -6.19 10.24 -1.01
N ARG A 175 -5.68 10.72 0.13
CA ARG A 175 -6.30 10.61 1.46
C ARG A 175 -6.53 9.17 1.89
N LEU A 176 -5.53 8.31 1.72
CA LEU A 176 -5.55 6.95 2.25
C LEU A 176 -5.19 6.93 3.74
N PRO A 177 -5.55 5.86 4.48
CA PRO A 177 -5.31 5.78 5.91
C PRO A 177 -3.88 5.37 6.29
N LEU A 178 -3.03 5.06 5.32
CA LEU A 178 -1.62 4.69 5.53
C LEU A 178 -0.75 5.17 4.36
N ILE A 179 0.55 5.28 4.60
CA ILE A 179 1.57 5.46 3.58
C ILE A 179 2.26 4.12 3.35
N SER A 180 2.33 3.65 2.10
CA SER A 180 3.15 2.51 1.70
C SER A 180 4.11 2.94 0.62
N TYR A 181 5.34 2.48 0.68
CA TYR A 181 6.36 2.74 -0.32
C TYR A 181 7.32 1.56 -0.43
N ASP A 182 8.00 1.43 -1.57
CA ASP A 182 9.11 0.51 -1.73
C ASP A 182 10.42 1.25 -1.94
N PHE A 183 11.45 0.75 -1.31
CA PHE A 183 12.84 1.14 -1.52
C PHE A 183 13.73 -0.05 -1.17
N TYR A 184 14.49 -0.52 -2.15
CA TYR A 184 15.41 -1.64 -1.96
C TYR A 184 16.85 -1.13 -1.92
N PRO A 185 17.46 -1.07 -0.72
CA PRO A 185 18.75 -0.41 -0.56
C PRO A 185 19.94 -1.21 -1.08
N ILE A 186 19.87 -2.53 -1.14
CA ILE A 186 20.99 -3.39 -1.46
C ILE A 186 21.05 -3.64 -2.96
N VAL A 187 22.11 -3.21 -3.61
CA VAL A 187 22.31 -3.34 -5.06
C VAL A 187 23.64 -3.96 -5.38
N ARG A 188 23.75 -4.52 -6.58
CA ARG A 188 24.98 -5.07 -7.12
C ARG A 188 25.45 -4.24 -8.33
N ASP A 189 26.70 -3.89 -8.34
CA ASP A 189 27.36 -3.33 -9.52
C ASP A 189 27.67 -4.47 -10.49
N ASP A 190 27.14 -4.41 -11.70
CA ASP A 190 27.27 -5.49 -12.69
C ASP A 190 28.69 -5.61 -13.26
N SER A 191 29.49 -4.52 -13.23
CA SER A 191 30.84 -4.51 -13.78
C SER A 191 31.88 -5.13 -12.83
N THR A 192 31.65 -4.98 -11.53
CA THR A 192 32.55 -5.42 -10.48
C THR A 192 32.03 -6.60 -9.67
N GLY A 193 30.72 -6.85 -9.73
CA GLY A 193 30.03 -7.79 -8.85
C GLY A 193 29.92 -7.32 -7.40
N HIS A 194 30.39 -6.10 -7.08
CA HIS A 194 30.35 -5.55 -5.73
C HIS A 194 28.91 -5.30 -5.28
N VAL A 195 28.59 -5.78 -4.08
CA VAL A 195 27.30 -5.53 -3.43
C VAL A 195 27.46 -4.40 -2.43
N TYR A 196 26.61 -3.39 -2.53
CA TYR A 196 26.65 -2.22 -1.65
C TYR A 196 25.24 -1.74 -1.34
N TRP A 197 25.11 -0.91 -0.30
CA TRP A 197 23.85 -0.28 0.04
C TRP A 197 23.79 1.17 -0.47
N ARG A 198 22.59 1.64 -0.81
CA ARG A 198 22.34 3.01 -1.31
C ARG A 198 22.04 3.95 -0.15
N GLU A 199 22.77 5.05 -0.08
CA GLU A 199 22.61 6.09 0.96
C GLU A 199 21.18 6.65 1.07
N PRO A 200 20.42 6.88 -0.01
CA PRO A 200 19.05 7.42 0.07
C PRO A 200 18.06 6.56 0.87
N HIS A 201 18.41 5.35 1.27
CA HIS A 201 17.56 4.50 2.10
C HIS A 201 17.11 5.19 3.40
N PHE A 202 18.05 5.78 4.11
CA PHE A 202 17.70 6.47 5.36
C PHE A 202 16.97 7.78 5.12
N GLU A 203 17.29 8.50 4.04
CA GLU A 203 16.55 9.68 3.63
C GLU A 203 15.08 9.35 3.34
N ASN A 204 14.81 8.27 2.60
CA ASN A 204 13.45 7.80 2.33
C ASN A 204 12.68 7.50 3.62
N LEU A 205 13.30 6.71 4.52
CA LEU A 205 12.72 6.37 5.82
C LEU A 205 12.43 7.62 6.65
N GLU A 206 13.36 8.58 6.69
CA GLU A 206 13.22 9.81 7.46
C GLU A 206 12.08 10.68 6.94
N ILE A 207 11.98 10.89 5.61
CA ILE A 207 10.91 11.68 4.99
C ILE A 207 9.56 11.02 5.26
N VAL A 208 9.40 9.74 4.93
CA VAL A 208 8.13 9.03 5.10
C VAL A 208 7.71 9.00 6.57
N SER A 209 8.64 8.68 7.48
CA SER A 209 8.36 8.67 8.92
C SER A 209 7.97 10.06 9.46
N ARG A 210 8.60 11.13 8.96
CA ARG A 210 8.29 12.51 9.34
C ARG A 210 6.89 12.92 8.87
N VAL A 211 6.54 12.65 7.61
CA VAL A 211 5.21 12.93 7.07
C VAL A 211 4.15 12.09 7.79
N ALA A 212 4.39 10.79 7.97
CA ALA A 212 3.48 9.91 8.70
C ALA A 212 3.16 10.43 10.11
N ARG A 213 4.19 10.84 10.86
CA ARG A 213 4.01 11.44 12.20
C ARG A 213 3.24 12.77 12.16
N ARG A 214 3.53 13.63 11.17
CA ARG A 214 2.84 14.94 11.00
C ARG A 214 1.34 14.75 10.81
N HIS A 215 0.95 13.72 10.08
CA HIS A 215 -0.46 13.41 9.79
C HIS A 215 -1.07 12.35 10.71
N ASN A 216 -0.33 11.90 11.74
CA ASN A 216 -0.75 10.83 12.64
C ASN A 216 -1.21 9.56 11.90
N MET A 217 -0.42 9.14 10.91
CA MET A 217 -0.69 7.98 10.04
C MET A 217 0.35 6.90 10.25
N PRO A 218 0.00 5.61 10.09
CA PRO A 218 0.97 4.54 9.96
C PRO A 218 1.67 4.60 8.60
N PHE A 219 2.85 3.97 8.52
CA PHE A 219 3.44 3.63 7.24
C PHE A 219 3.91 2.17 7.21
N TRP A 220 3.91 1.59 6.02
CA TRP A 220 4.43 0.26 5.72
C TRP A 220 5.58 0.37 4.75
N ALA A 221 6.60 -0.46 4.95
CA ALA A 221 7.80 -0.48 4.12
C ALA A 221 8.03 -1.84 3.48
N PHE A 222 8.53 -1.84 2.25
CA PHE A 222 8.93 -3.05 1.56
C PHE A 222 10.32 -3.51 1.96
N CYS A 223 10.50 -4.84 1.96
CA CYS A 223 11.76 -5.55 2.00
C CYS A 223 11.86 -6.42 0.75
N LEU A 224 13.06 -6.51 0.17
CA LEU A 224 13.30 -7.36 -0.98
C LEU A 224 13.56 -8.81 -0.54
N SER A 225 12.84 -9.78 -1.11
CA SER A 225 13.01 -11.21 -0.82
C SER A 225 13.38 -12.05 -2.05
N THR A 226 13.55 -11.41 -3.20
CA THR A 226 13.90 -12.09 -4.45
C THR A 226 15.00 -11.36 -5.22
N ALA A 227 15.70 -12.08 -6.09
CA ALA A 227 16.60 -11.45 -7.05
C ALA A 227 15.80 -10.66 -8.09
N HIS A 228 16.17 -9.41 -8.30
CA HIS A 228 15.54 -8.53 -9.27
C HIS A 228 16.56 -7.47 -9.71
N HIS A 229 16.99 -7.48 -10.98
CA HIS A 229 18.04 -6.56 -11.45
C HIS A 229 17.74 -5.09 -11.14
N PRO A 230 18.66 -4.32 -10.53
CA PRO A 230 20.06 -4.62 -10.20
C PRO A 230 20.28 -5.25 -8.81
N TYR A 231 19.23 -5.78 -8.20
CA TYR A 231 19.26 -6.31 -6.84
C TYR A 231 19.78 -7.74 -6.82
N PRO A 232 20.75 -8.07 -5.93
CA PRO A 232 21.22 -9.45 -5.76
C PRO A 232 20.17 -10.33 -5.09
N VAL A 233 20.41 -11.64 -5.07
CA VAL A 233 19.64 -12.54 -4.19
C VAL A 233 19.85 -12.07 -2.74
N PRO A 234 18.80 -11.68 -2.01
CA PRO A 234 18.94 -11.19 -0.66
C PRO A 234 19.34 -12.33 0.29
N GLY A 235 20.33 -12.07 1.12
CA GLY A 235 20.69 -12.93 2.24
C GLY A 235 19.98 -12.47 3.52
N ASP A 236 20.08 -13.28 4.57
CA ASP A 236 19.48 -13.00 5.89
C ASP A 236 19.85 -11.62 6.45
N SER A 237 21.11 -11.19 6.27
CA SER A 237 21.57 -9.87 6.74
C SER A 237 20.90 -8.72 5.99
N HIS A 238 20.65 -8.88 4.69
CA HIS A 238 19.98 -7.89 3.87
C HIS A 238 18.52 -7.72 4.31
N MET A 239 17.79 -8.83 4.41
CA MET A 239 16.37 -8.80 4.84
C MET A 239 16.22 -8.24 6.27
N ARG A 240 17.14 -8.61 7.19
CA ARG A 240 17.16 -8.02 8.54
C ARG A 240 17.46 -6.54 8.52
N PHE A 241 18.42 -6.10 7.70
CA PHE A 241 18.76 -4.68 7.59
C PHE A 241 17.53 -3.87 7.14
N GLU A 242 16.85 -4.29 6.07
CA GLU A 242 15.68 -3.61 5.55
C GLU A 242 14.52 -3.60 6.57
N ALA A 243 14.17 -4.76 7.13
CA ALA A 243 13.08 -4.87 8.09
C ALA A 243 13.35 -4.07 9.38
N PHE A 244 14.53 -4.22 9.98
CA PHE A 244 14.81 -3.57 11.27
C PHE A 244 15.06 -2.07 11.15
N THR A 245 15.60 -1.57 10.04
CA THR A 245 15.68 -0.12 9.81
C THR A 245 14.29 0.48 9.63
N ALA A 246 13.40 -0.16 8.86
CA ALA A 246 12.01 0.29 8.74
C ALA A 246 11.30 0.31 10.10
N LEU A 247 11.43 -0.73 10.91
CA LEU A 247 10.85 -0.80 12.26
C LEU A 247 11.43 0.26 13.20
N ALA A 248 12.74 0.53 13.13
CA ALA A 248 13.39 1.57 13.94
C ALA A 248 12.89 2.98 13.61
N TYR A 249 12.49 3.22 12.37
CA TYR A 249 11.86 4.48 11.94
C TYR A 249 10.35 4.51 12.19
N GLY A 250 9.76 3.42 12.73
CA GLY A 250 8.37 3.36 13.17
C GLY A 250 7.40 2.75 12.15
N ALA A 251 7.88 1.93 11.23
CA ALA A 251 6.98 1.17 10.34
C ALA A 251 6.04 0.28 11.14
N GLN A 252 4.76 0.26 10.76
CA GLN A 252 3.70 -0.51 11.41
C GLN A 252 3.18 -1.65 10.52
N GLY A 253 3.93 -1.99 9.50
CA GLY A 253 3.74 -3.14 8.62
C GLY A 253 4.97 -3.34 7.76
N ILE A 254 5.28 -4.58 7.46
CA ILE A 254 6.38 -4.98 6.56
C ILE A 254 5.79 -5.71 5.38
N GLN A 255 6.33 -5.44 4.22
CA GLN A 255 5.88 -6.00 2.95
C GLN A 255 7.07 -6.64 2.25
N TYR A 256 6.84 -7.76 1.59
CA TYR A 256 7.92 -8.47 0.89
C TYR A 256 7.66 -8.53 -0.61
N PHE A 257 8.60 -8.01 -1.38
CA PHE A 257 8.68 -8.19 -2.82
C PHE A 257 9.77 -9.22 -3.13
N THR A 258 9.40 -10.42 -3.53
CA THR A 258 8.09 -11.01 -3.75
C THR A 258 8.07 -12.43 -3.17
N TYR A 259 6.90 -12.89 -2.74
CA TYR A 259 6.75 -14.25 -2.22
C TYR A 259 6.82 -15.30 -3.34
N TRP A 260 6.17 -15.02 -4.46
CA TRP A 260 6.17 -15.88 -5.64
C TRP A 260 6.77 -15.12 -6.82
N GLN A 261 7.75 -15.71 -7.50
CA GLN A 261 8.26 -15.10 -8.72
C GLN A 261 7.26 -15.29 -9.85
N PRO A 262 6.93 -14.23 -10.59
CA PRO A 262 6.14 -14.31 -11.80
C PRO A 262 6.86 -15.04 -12.91
#